data_bdfc4ac00e1c948ef7ce5073692c4369
#
_entry.id   bdfc4ac00e1c948ef7ce5073692c4369
#
_cell.length_a   1.000
_cell.length_b   1.000
_cell.length_c   1.000
_cell.angle_alpha   90.00
_cell.angle_beta   90.00
_cell.angle_gamma   90.00
#
_symmetry.space_group_name_H-M   'P 1'
#
loop_
_entity.id
_entity.type
_entity.pdbx_description
1 polymer ?
#
loop_
_entity_poly.entity_id
_entity_poly.type
_entity_poly.pdbx_seq_one_letter_code
_entity_poly.pdbx_strand_id
1 'polypeptide(L)'
;MKLWGGRFNKGSSSLLEQFNASIGFDNRMYAEDIAGSIAHSKMLNKIGILTVEEQEKIENGLIQIKEMIDNGNFEFHISDEDIHMAVEKKLIELIGSLGGKLHTGRSRNDQVALDIRMYLKKEILNIKDLLKLLMEAIVEVAESNKDVIMPGYTHLQRAQPILFSHHMMAYYEMMKRDLDRLEDCFKRVDVMPLGAGALAGTTYPLDRNLTAELLG
;
A
#
# COMPACT_ATOMS: atom_id res chain seq x y z
N MET A 1 -19.00 9.25 -15.53
CA MET A 1 -19.02 10.66 -15.14
C MET A 1 -17.95 10.85 -14.09
N LYS A 2 -17.01 11.81 -14.23
CA LYS A 2 -15.98 12.02 -13.20
C LYS A 2 -16.65 12.57 -11.93
N LEU A 3 -16.25 12.06 -10.75
CA LEU A 3 -16.80 12.47 -9.46
C LEU A 3 -16.36 13.89 -9.05
N TRP A 4 -15.36 14.44 -9.75
CA TRP A 4 -14.88 15.81 -9.62
C TRP A 4 -15.06 16.56 -10.95
N GLY A 5 -15.35 17.85 -10.93
CA GLY A 5 -15.51 18.62 -12.17
C GLY A 5 -16.47 19.80 -12.10
N GLY A 6 -16.99 20.12 -10.93
CA GLY A 6 -18.10 21.07 -10.73
C GLY A 6 -17.95 22.48 -11.32
N ARG A 7 -16.75 22.94 -11.70
CA ARG A 7 -16.50 24.23 -12.31
C ARG A 7 -16.23 24.18 -13.83
N PHE A 8 -15.98 22.98 -14.37
CA PHE A 8 -15.59 22.83 -15.76
C PHE A 8 -16.77 22.39 -16.63
N ASN A 9 -17.02 23.12 -17.71
CA ASN A 9 -18.07 22.80 -18.68
C ASN A 9 -17.57 21.92 -19.83
N LYS A 10 -16.25 21.66 -19.91
CA LYS A 10 -15.64 20.81 -20.94
C LYS A 10 -15.07 19.55 -20.29
N GLY A 11 -15.24 18.40 -20.94
CA GLY A 11 -14.58 17.16 -20.54
C GLY A 11 -13.05 17.27 -20.66
N SER A 12 -12.33 16.46 -19.89
CA SER A 12 -10.87 16.33 -20.00
C SER A 12 -10.48 15.80 -21.39
N SER A 13 -9.34 16.23 -21.91
CA SER A 13 -8.78 15.62 -23.12
C SER A 13 -8.23 14.23 -22.81
N SER A 14 -8.23 13.32 -23.79
CA SER A 14 -7.67 11.97 -23.63
C SER A 14 -6.18 11.99 -23.22
N LEU A 15 -5.43 12.98 -23.70
CA LEU A 15 -4.02 13.16 -23.32
C LEU A 15 -3.88 13.51 -21.84
N LEU A 16 -4.74 14.39 -21.31
CA LEU A 16 -4.73 14.74 -19.89
C LEU A 16 -5.13 13.57 -19.02
N GLU A 17 -6.09 12.76 -19.46
CA GLU A 17 -6.51 11.55 -18.74
C GLU A 17 -5.37 10.52 -18.68
N GLN A 18 -4.68 10.28 -19.79
CA GLN A 18 -3.52 9.39 -19.83
C GLN A 18 -2.35 9.90 -18.96
N PHE A 19 -2.11 11.22 -18.96
CA PHE A 19 -1.02 11.81 -18.18
C PHE A 19 -1.25 11.73 -16.68
N ASN A 20 -2.52 11.89 -16.23
CA ASN A 20 -2.87 11.87 -14.81
C ASN A 20 -3.16 10.47 -14.27
N ALA A 21 -3.42 9.48 -15.14
CA ALA A 21 -3.82 8.16 -14.69
C ALA A 21 -2.68 7.42 -13.98
N SER A 22 -2.95 6.96 -12.76
CA SER A 22 -2.09 6.08 -11.97
C SER A 22 -2.60 4.64 -11.88
N ILE A 23 -3.82 4.38 -12.39
CA ILE A 23 -4.49 3.07 -12.32
C ILE A 23 -3.62 1.91 -12.84
N GLY A 24 -2.72 2.17 -13.78
CA GLY A 24 -1.82 1.15 -14.34
C GLY A 24 -0.82 0.56 -13.34
N PHE A 25 -0.56 1.24 -12.23
CA PHE A 25 0.37 0.78 -11.18
C PHE A 25 -0.23 0.82 -9.78
N ASP A 26 -1.18 1.70 -9.48
CA ASP A 26 -1.78 1.80 -8.15
C ASP A 26 -2.90 0.76 -7.92
N ASN A 27 -3.40 0.11 -8.97
CA ASN A 27 -4.37 -0.98 -8.87
C ASN A 27 -3.92 -2.09 -7.91
N ARG A 28 -2.61 -2.27 -7.70
CA ARG A 28 -2.04 -3.23 -6.73
C ARG A 28 -2.38 -2.93 -5.27
N MET A 29 -2.80 -1.70 -4.96
CA MET A 29 -3.18 -1.26 -3.61
C MET A 29 -4.69 -1.42 -3.33
N TYR A 30 -5.45 -2.10 -4.19
CA TYR A 30 -6.91 -2.26 -4.02
C TYR A 30 -7.29 -2.86 -2.66
N ALA A 31 -6.49 -3.78 -2.14
CA ALA A 31 -6.77 -4.43 -0.86
C ALA A 31 -6.63 -3.47 0.31
N GLU A 32 -5.64 -2.60 0.24
CA GLU A 32 -5.37 -1.56 1.23
C GLU A 32 -6.43 -0.45 1.17
N ASP A 33 -6.81 0.01 -0.03
CA ASP A 33 -7.88 0.99 -0.21
C ASP A 33 -9.22 0.47 0.33
N ILE A 34 -9.57 -0.77 0.04
CA ILE A 34 -10.79 -1.40 0.54
C ILE A 34 -10.75 -1.54 2.08
N ALA A 35 -9.64 -2.00 2.65
CA ALA A 35 -9.50 -2.12 4.09
C ALA A 35 -9.59 -0.75 4.79
N GLY A 36 -8.90 0.27 4.27
CA GLY A 36 -8.98 1.65 4.74
C GLY A 36 -10.40 2.21 4.67
N SER A 37 -11.10 1.94 3.57
CA SER A 37 -12.50 2.35 3.36
C SER A 37 -13.48 1.65 4.31
N ILE A 38 -13.29 0.37 4.60
CA ILE A 38 -14.09 -0.37 5.60
C ILE A 38 -13.87 0.22 7.00
N ALA A 39 -12.61 0.44 7.41
CA ALA A 39 -12.31 1.04 8.71
C ALA A 39 -12.91 2.45 8.83
N HIS A 40 -12.81 3.25 7.77
CA HIS A 40 -13.43 4.57 7.72
C HIS A 40 -14.96 4.52 7.83
N SER A 41 -15.64 3.60 7.14
CA SER A 41 -17.09 3.43 7.24
C SER A 41 -17.54 3.06 8.67
N LYS A 42 -16.79 2.21 9.36
CA LYS A 42 -17.03 1.84 10.75
C LYS A 42 -16.86 3.03 11.69
N MET A 43 -15.85 3.85 11.46
CA MET A 43 -15.65 5.08 12.20
C MET A 43 -16.79 6.08 11.94
N LEU A 44 -17.23 6.26 10.69
CA LEU A 44 -18.36 7.13 10.34
C LEU A 44 -19.67 6.67 11.02
N ASN A 45 -19.90 5.36 11.13
CA ASN A 45 -21.01 4.84 11.91
C ASN A 45 -20.88 5.18 13.40
N LYS A 46 -19.70 4.98 13.99
CA LYS A 46 -19.42 5.27 15.41
C LYS A 46 -19.72 6.72 15.78
N ILE A 47 -19.44 7.66 14.90
CA ILE A 47 -19.69 9.09 15.11
C ILE A 47 -21.09 9.56 14.65
N GLY A 48 -21.95 8.61 14.22
CA GLY A 48 -23.35 8.88 13.86
C GLY A 48 -23.58 9.49 12.47
N ILE A 49 -22.59 9.45 11.57
CA ILE A 49 -22.74 9.91 10.17
C ILE A 49 -23.42 8.83 9.33
N LEU A 50 -23.13 7.56 9.57
CA LEU A 50 -23.79 6.43 8.94
C LEU A 50 -24.65 5.69 9.99
N THR A 51 -25.80 5.17 9.57
CA THR A 51 -26.53 4.18 10.38
C THR A 51 -25.80 2.82 10.30
N VAL A 52 -26.19 1.88 11.15
CA VAL A 52 -25.62 0.53 11.14
C VAL A 52 -25.91 -0.15 9.78
N GLU A 53 -27.13 -0.04 9.28
CA GLU A 53 -27.57 -0.63 8.01
C GLU A 53 -26.81 0.00 6.80
N GLU A 54 -26.54 1.31 6.86
CA GLU A 54 -25.77 2.00 5.83
C GLU A 54 -24.30 1.53 5.82
N GLN A 55 -23.70 1.40 7.01
CA GLN A 55 -22.33 0.93 7.17
C GLN A 55 -22.19 -0.52 6.69
N GLU A 56 -23.10 -1.43 7.08
CA GLU A 56 -23.10 -2.83 6.64
C GLU A 56 -23.23 -2.95 5.12
N LYS A 57 -24.10 -2.14 4.49
CA LYS A 57 -24.22 -2.12 3.02
C LYS A 57 -22.94 -1.66 2.33
N ILE A 58 -22.28 -0.65 2.87
CA ILE A 58 -21.00 -0.17 2.34
C ILE A 58 -19.91 -1.24 2.49
N GLU A 59 -19.79 -1.85 3.68
CA GLU A 59 -18.82 -2.91 3.94
C GLU A 59 -19.03 -4.11 3.01
N ASN A 60 -20.26 -4.60 2.89
CA ASN A 60 -20.58 -5.71 1.99
C ASN A 60 -20.31 -5.38 0.52
N GLY A 61 -20.60 -4.16 0.08
CA GLY A 61 -20.28 -3.70 -1.27
C GLY A 61 -18.77 -3.67 -1.53
N LEU A 62 -17.97 -3.20 -0.57
CA LEU A 62 -16.51 -3.18 -0.64
C LEU A 62 -15.90 -4.59 -0.65
N ILE A 63 -16.44 -5.52 0.17
CA ILE A 63 -16.01 -6.93 0.16
C ILE A 63 -16.31 -7.56 -1.20
N GLN A 64 -17.49 -7.32 -1.76
CA GLN A 64 -17.87 -7.82 -3.09
C GLN A 64 -16.93 -7.28 -4.17
N ILE A 65 -16.53 -6.01 -4.12
CA ILE A 65 -15.55 -5.44 -5.06
C ILE A 65 -14.20 -6.14 -4.92
N LYS A 66 -13.74 -6.37 -3.68
CA LYS A 66 -12.50 -7.11 -3.43
C LYS A 66 -12.54 -8.49 -4.05
N GLU A 67 -13.62 -9.24 -3.84
CA GLU A 67 -13.80 -10.57 -4.45
C GLU A 67 -13.81 -10.52 -5.97
N MET A 68 -14.41 -9.49 -6.58
CA MET A 68 -14.37 -9.31 -8.04
C MET A 68 -12.94 -9.10 -8.53
N ILE A 69 -12.12 -8.32 -7.83
CA ILE A 69 -10.71 -8.07 -8.19
C ILE A 69 -9.88 -9.35 -7.98
N ASP A 70 -10.02 -10.02 -6.83
CA ASP A 70 -9.30 -11.25 -6.48
C ASP A 70 -9.55 -12.37 -7.53
N ASN A 71 -10.77 -12.44 -8.07
CA ASN A 71 -11.17 -13.43 -9.07
C ASN A 71 -10.91 -12.99 -10.52
N GLY A 72 -10.30 -11.82 -10.75
CA GLY A 72 -10.03 -11.29 -12.10
C GLY A 72 -11.28 -10.84 -12.88
N ASN A 73 -12.39 -10.58 -12.19
CA ASN A 73 -13.68 -10.16 -12.75
C ASN A 73 -13.89 -8.64 -12.65
N PHE A 74 -12.84 -7.87 -12.46
CA PHE A 74 -12.86 -6.42 -12.38
C PHE A 74 -11.94 -5.83 -13.45
N GLU A 75 -12.49 -4.96 -14.30
CA GLU A 75 -11.70 -4.28 -15.34
C GLU A 75 -11.29 -2.88 -14.85
N PHE A 76 -9.98 -2.59 -14.96
CA PHE A 76 -9.41 -1.28 -14.69
C PHE A 76 -9.31 -0.46 -15.97
N HIS A 77 -9.87 0.74 -15.98
CA HIS A 77 -9.84 1.63 -17.14
C HIS A 77 -9.04 2.90 -16.84
N ILE A 78 -8.28 3.39 -17.82
CA ILE A 78 -7.56 4.67 -17.72
C ILE A 78 -8.49 5.83 -17.36
N SER A 79 -9.76 5.76 -17.81
CA SER A 79 -10.78 6.76 -17.49
C SER A 79 -11.17 6.81 -16.01
N ASP A 80 -10.84 5.80 -15.21
CA ASP A 80 -11.07 5.77 -13.77
C ASP A 80 -9.97 6.51 -12.99
N GLU A 81 -8.88 6.92 -13.66
CA GLU A 81 -7.78 7.72 -13.15
C GLU A 81 -6.91 6.95 -12.13
N ASP A 82 -7.47 6.52 -11.00
CA ASP A 82 -6.80 5.80 -9.93
C ASP A 82 -7.67 4.65 -9.38
N ILE A 83 -7.07 3.78 -8.55
CA ILE A 83 -7.76 2.65 -7.91
C ILE A 83 -8.89 3.13 -7.01
N HIS A 84 -8.72 4.25 -6.34
CA HIS A 84 -9.68 4.78 -5.38
C HIS A 84 -10.96 5.21 -6.08
N MET A 85 -10.84 5.87 -7.25
CA MET A 85 -12.00 6.24 -8.08
C MET A 85 -12.67 5.01 -8.70
N ALA A 86 -11.90 4.02 -9.12
CA ALA A 86 -12.42 2.76 -9.65
C ALA A 86 -13.29 2.03 -8.60
N VAL A 87 -12.78 1.91 -7.37
CA VAL A 87 -13.50 1.29 -6.24
C VAL A 87 -14.73 2.10 -5.85
N GLU A 88 -14.61 3.44 -5.70
CA GLU A 88 -15.73 4.32 -5.33
C GLU A 88 -16.85 4.30 -6.38
N LYS A 89 -16.50 4.37 -7.66
CA LYS A 89 -17.45 4.28 -8.77
C LYS A 89 -18.18 2.94 -8.76
N LYS A 90 -17.44 1.83 -8.57
CA LYS A 90 -18.03 0.50 -8.52
C LYS A 90 -18.94 0.32 -7.30
N LEU A 91 -18.56 0.87 -6.16
CA LEU A 91 -19.40 0.88 -4.97
C LEU A 91 -20.73 1.62 -5.23
N ILE A 92 -20.69 2.79 -5.87
CA ILE A 92 -21.90 3.55 -6.23
C ILE A 92 -22.76 2.75 -7.22
N GLU A 93 -22.16 2.02 -8.16
CA GLU A 93 -22.91 1.14 -9.08
C GLU A 93 -23.65 0.02 -8.31
N LEU A 94 -23.05 -0.56 -7.28
CA LEU A 94 -23.61 -1.67 -6.50
C LEU A 94 -24.69 -1.23 -5.50
N ILE A 95 -24.46 -0.13 -4.77
CA ILE A 95 -25.30 0.27 -3.65
C ILE A 95 -25.99 1.63 -3.82
N GLY A 96 -25.87 2.22 -5.02
CA GLY A 96 -26.47 3.51 -5.34
C GLY A 96 -25.77 4.69 -4.67
N SER A 97 -26.49 5.81 -4.49
CA SER A 97 -25.97 7.06 -3.93
C SER A 97 -25.40 6.93 -2.52
N LEU A 98 -25.71 5.87 -1.81
CA LEU A 98 -25.15 5.55 -0.50
C LEU A 98 -23.62 5.42 -0.54
N GLY A 99 -23.08 4.84 -1.64
CA GLY A 99 -21.64 4.70 -1.82
C GLY A 99 -20.88 6.03 -1.73
N GLY A 100 -21.52 7.13 -2.16
CA GLY A 100 -20.92 8.48 -2.06
C GLY A 100 -20.76 8.99 -0.62
N LYS A 101 -21.55 8.51 0.35
CA LYS A 101 -21.41 8.87 1.77
C LYS A 101 -20.07 8.44 2.36
N LEU A 102 -19.46 7.39 1.80
CA LEU A 102 -18.14 6.90 2.24
C LEU A 102 -17.06 7.98 2.16
N HIS A 103 -17.19 8.95 1.26
CA HIS A 103 -16.22 10.05 1.10
C HIS A 103 -16.31 11.13 2.18
N THR A 104 -17.30 11.06 3.08
CA THR A 104 -17.52 12.07 4.12
C THR A 104 -16.30 12.20 5.04
N GLY A 105 -15.83 13.45 5.23
CA GLY A 105 -14.67 13.75 6.10
C GLY A 105 -13.33 13.25 5.58
N ARG A 106 -13.24 12.76 4.34
CA ARG A 106 -12.05 12.21 3.69
C ARG A 106 -11.67 13.04 2.47
N SER A 107 -10.39 13.08 2.17
CA SER A 107 -9.85 13.57 0.90
C SER A 107 -9.14 12.43 0.18
N ARG A 108 -9.02 12.51 -1.14
CA ARG A 108 -8.15 11.62 -1.89
C ARG A 108 -6.70 11.65 -1.37
N ASN A 109 -6.24 12.81 -0.90
CA ASN A 109 -4.87 12.98 -0.40
C ASN A 109 -4.54 12.13 0.83
N ASP A 110 -5.39 12.15 1.87
CA ASP A 110 -5.15 11.34 3.08
C ASP A 110 -5.48 9.86 2.87
N GLN A 111 -6.41 9.54 1.96
CA GLN A 111 -6.71 8.18 1.52
C GLN A 111 -5.50 7.55 0.81
N VAL A 112 -4.96 8.17 -0.22
CA VAL A 112 -3.77 7.68 -0.95
C VAL A 112 -2.57 7.53 0.00
N ALA A 113 -2.38 8.50 0.91
CA ALA A 113 -1.29 8.44 1.89
C ALA A 113 -1.45 7.27 2.87
N LEU A 114 -2.68 6.87 3.25
CA LEU A 114 -2.94 5.68 4.05
C LEU A 114 -2.57 4.41 3.25
N ASP A 115 -3.11 4.29 2.05
CA ASP A 115 -3.03 3.06 1.27
C ASP A 115 -1.59 2.72 0.89
N ILE A 116 -0.79 3.72 0.47
CA ILE A 116 0.64 3.50 0.20
C ILE A 116 1.40 3.08 1.47
N ARG A 117 1.04 3.59 2.66
CA ARG A 117 1.67 3.18 3.92
C ARG A 117 1.31 1.75 4.28
N MET A 118 0.04 1.37 4.18
CA MET A 118 -0.41 0.00 4.43
C MET A 118 0.25 -0.98 3.46
N TYR A 119 0.31 -0.64 2.18
CA TYR A 119 1.01 -1.42 1.16
C TYR A 119 2.50 -1.58 1.49
N LEU A 120 3.18 -0.48 1.83
CA LEU A 120 4.61 -0.51 2.19
C LEU A 120 4.87 -1.31 3.47
N LYS A 121 4.02 -1.25 4.50
CA LYS A 121 4.13 -2.10 5.70
C LYS A 121 4.21 -3.57 5.31
N LYS A 122 3.29 -4.03 4.49
CA LYS A 122 3.21 -5.41 4.00
C LYS A 122 4.44 -5.79 3.17
N GLU A 123 4.83 -4.94 2.21
CA GLU A 123 5.98 -5.21 1.35
C GLU A 123 7.31 -5.19 2.10
N ILE A 124 7.47 -4.33 3.10
CA ILE A 124 8.66 -4.33 3.97
C ILE A 124 8.79 -5.66 4.71
N LEU A 125 7.69 -6.18 5.28
CA LEU A 125 7.71 -7.47 5.96
C LEU A 125 8.06 -8.60 5.00
N ASN A 126 7.46 -8.63 3.82
CA ASN A 126 7.76 -9.60 2.78
C ASN A 126 9.24 -9.56 2.35
N ILE A 127 9.79 -8.37 2.11
CA ILE A 127 11.21 -8.20 1.74
C ILE A 127 12.13 -8.64 2.89
N LYS A 128 11.79 -8.32 4.14
CA LYS A 128 12.56 -8.77 5.32
C LYS A 128 12.64 -10.31 5.38
N ASP A 129 11.54 -11.00 5.11
CA ASP A 129 11.53 -12.47 5.13
C ASP A 129 12.33 -13.06 3.97
N LEU A 130 12.24 -12.49 2.76
CA LEU A 130 13.09 -12.89 1.63
C LEU A 130 14.59 -12.66 1.89
N LEU A 131 14.94 -11.53 2.55
CA LEU A 131 16.32 -11.25 2.94
C LEU A 131 16.84 -12.27 3.96
N LYS A 132 16.04 -12.67 4.95
CA LYS A 132 16.42 -13.72 5.92
C LYS A 132 16.73 -15.05 5.21
N LEU A 133 15.86 -15.47 4.28
CA LEU A 133 16.07 -16.68 3.49
C LEU A 133 17.39 -16.60 2.69
N LEU A 134 17.67 -15.45 2.08
CA LEU A 134 18.93 -15.23 1.37
C LEU A 134 20.14 -15.31 2.31
N MET A 135 20.04 -14.70 3.49
CA MET A 135 21.10 -14.71 4.50
C MET A 135 21.36 -16.14 5.02
N GLU A 136 20.32 -16.94 5.25
CA GLU A 136 20.41 -18.36 5.62
C GLU A 136 21.16 -19.15 4.53
N ALA A 137 20.79 -18.98 3.26
CA ALA A 137 21.47 -19.63 2.15
C ALA A 137 22.96 -19.24 2.05
N ILE A 138 23.29 -17.97 2.32
CA ILE A 138 24.70 -17.50 2.35
C ILE A 138 25.47 -18.20 3.47
N VAL A 139 24.88 -18.35 4.66
CA VAL A 139 25.50 -19.05 5.79
C VAL A 139 25.72 -20.52 5.48
N GLU A 140 24.72 -21.21 4.93
CA GLU A 140 24.83 -22.63 4.54
C GLU A 140 25.96 -22.85 3.51
N VAL A 141 26.07 -21.97 2.51
CA VAL A 141 27.16 -22.04 1.52
C VAL A 141 28.51 -21.77 2.18
N ALA A 142 28.60 -20.79 3.09
CA ALA A 142 29.82 -20.48 3.82
C ALA A 142 30.27 -21.64 4.71
N GLU A 143 29.37 -22.26 5.46
CA GLU A 143 29.66 -23.41 6.33
C GLU A 143 30.12 -24.63 5.53
N SER A 144 29.46 -24.92 4.42
CA SER A 144 29.80 -26.06 3.55
C SER A 144 31.16 -25.90 2.88
N ASN A 145 31.71 -24.68 2.83
CA ASN A 145 32.96 -24.35 2.14
C ASN A 145 33.95 -23.60 3.05
N LYS A 146 33.91 -23.83 4.36
CA LYS A 146 34.70 -23.07 5.33
C LYS A 146 36.21 -23.17 5.16
N ASP A 147 36.70 -24.26 4.58
CA ASP A 147 38.13 -24.53 4.37
C ASP A 147 38.61 -24.21 2.95
N VAL A 148 37.72 -23.72 2.07
CA VAL A 148 38.06 -23.40 0.68
C VAL A 148 38.81 -22.08 0.61
N ILE A 149 40.03 -22.12 0.09
CA ILE A 149 40.89 -20.95 -0.13
C ILE A 149 40.74 -20.47 -1.57
N MET A 150 40.55 -19.16 -1.76
CA MET A 150 40.49 -18.51 -3.05
C MET A 150 41.39 -17.27 -3.12
N PRO A 151 41.82 -16.81 -4.32
CA PRO A 151 42.56 -15.56 -4.42
C PRO A 151 41.65 -14.36 -4.21
N GLY A 152 42.00 -13.48 -3.29
CA GLY A 152 41.45 -12.12 -3.22
C GLY A 152 42.05 -11.24 -4.32
N TYR A 153 41.30 -10.25 -4.78
CA TYR A 153 41.69 -9.34 -5.85
C TYR A 153 41.62 -7.89 -5.40
N THR A 154 42.58 -7.07 -5.83
CA THR A 154 42.56 -5.62 -5.80
C THR A 154 43.00 -5.10 -7.15
N HIS A 155 42.36 -4.07 -7.68
CA HIS A 155 42.69 -3.48 -8.99
C HIS A 155 42.77 -4.52 -10.13
N LEU A 156 41.91 -5.52 -10.11
CA LEU A 156 41.87 -6.65 -11.05
C LEU A 156 43.12 -7.54 -11.02
N GLN A 157 43.98 -7.42 -9.99
CA GLN A 157 45.17 -8.21 -9.78
C GLN A 157 45.02 -9.12 -8.56
N ARG A 158 45.66 -10.28 -8.60
CA ARG A 158 45.74 -11.19 -7.45
C ARG A 158 46.43 -10.49 -6.29
N ALA A 159 45.81 -10.48 -5.13
CA ALA A 159 46.35 -9.92 -3.91
C ALA A 159 46.69 -11.05 -2.93
N GLN A 160 45.88 -11.24 -1.90
CA GLN A 160 46.15 -12.24 -0.86
C GLN A 160 45.18 -13.39 -0.94
N PRO A 161 45.51 -14.61 -0.43
CA PRO A 161 44.53 -15.69 -0.27
C PRO A 161 43.51 -15.30 0.79
N ILE A 162 42.25 -15.65 0.52
CA ILE A 162 41.13 -15.48 1.44
C ILE A 162 40.31 -16.77 1.51
N LEU A 163 39.54 -16.94 2.58
CA LEU A 163 38.56 -18.01 2.64
C LEU A 163 37.32 -17.63 1.81
N PHE A 164 36.79 -18.57 1.06
CA PHE A 164 35.53 -18.41 0.34
C PHE A 164 34.39 -18.08 1.32
N SER A 165 34.34 -18.77 2.48
CA SER A 165 33.37 -18.49 3.54
C SER A 165 33.45 -17.03 4.04
N HIS A 166 34.65 -16.50 4.22
CA HIS A 166 34.84 -15.08 4.61
C HIS A 166 34.27 -14.14 3.53
N HIS A 167 34.50 -14.45 2.26
CA HIS A 167 33.93 -13.67 1.15
C HIS A 167 32.39 -13.69 1.18
N MET A 168 31.79 -14.87 1.38
CA MET A 168 30.33 -15.00 1.49
C MET A 168 29.75 -14.23 2.70
N MET A 169 30.41 -14.30 3.85
CA MET A 169 29.99 -13.58 5.04
C MET A 169 30.03 -12.05 4.90
N ALA A 170 30.83 -11.50 3.98
CA ALA A 170 30.78 -10.08 3.66
C ALA A 170 29.42 -9.66 3.08
N TYR A 171 28.79 -10.48 2.25
CA TYR A 171 27.43 -10.26 1.74
C TYR A 171 26.37 -10.41 2.85
N TYR A 172 26.54 -11.39 3.73
CA TYR A 172 25.67 -11.52 4.92
C TYR A 172 25.63 -10.23 5.73
N GLU A 173 26.78 -9.63 6.03
CA GLU A 173 26.88 -8.39 6.78
C GLU A 173 26.27 -7.18 6.02
N MET A 174 26.26 -7.19 4.68
CA MET A 174 25.55 -6.19 3.87
C MET A 174 24.04 -6.33 4.04
N MET A 175 23.49 -7.54 3.88
CA MET A 175 22.06 -7.83 4.00
C MET A 175 21.55 -7.57 5.43
N LYS A 176 22.36 -7.84 6.45
CA LYS A 176 22.02 -7.54 7.84
C LYS A 176 21.80 -6.03 8.06
N ARG A 177 22.65 -5.19 7.50
CA ARG A 177 22.47 -3.73 7.55
C ARG A 177 21.25 -3.27 6.76
N ASP A 178 20.86 -3.99 5.70
CA ASP A 178 19.63 -3.70 4.96
C ASP A 178 18.38 -4.09 5.75
N LEU A 179 18.41 -5.18 6.53
CA LEU A 179 17.35 -5.50 7.47
C LEU A 179 17.13 -4.39 8.51
N ASP A 180 18.19 -3.82 9.06
CA ASP A 180 18.12 -2.71 10.02
C ASP A 180 17.49 -1.46 9.36
N ARG A 181 17.86 -1.16 8.11
CA ARG A 181 17.25 -0.05 7.34
C ARG A 181 15.76 -0.27 7.08
N LEU A 182 15.35 -1.50 6.76
CA LEU A 182 13.94 -1.85 6.57
C LEU A 182 13.15 -1.73 7.88
N GLU A 183 13.74 -2.13 9.01
CA GLU A 183 13.13 -1.95 10.34
C GLU A 183 12.89 -0.47 10.65
N ASP A 184 13.87 0.37 10.39
CA ASP A 184 13.73 1.81 10.57
C ASP A 184 12.72 2.44 9.60
N CYS A 185 12.67 1.92 8.36
CA CYS A 185 11.66 2.35 7.39
C CYS A 185 10.25 1.98 7.87
N PHE A 186 10.05 0.75 8.36
CA PHE A 186 8.78 0.29 8.89
C PHE A 186 8.23 1.23 9.97
N LYS A 187 9.05 1.59 10.96
CA LYS A 187 8.65 2.52 12.05
C LYS A 187 8.16 3.88 11.54
N ARG A 188 8.74 4.37 10.44
CA ARG A 188 8.35 5.66 9.84
C ARG A 188 7.12 5.55 8.95
N VAL A 189 6.90 4.39 8.36
CA VAL A 189 5.71 4.10 7.55
C VAL A 189 4.50 3.87 8.43
N ASP A 190 4.67 3.28 9.61
CA ASP A 190 3.62 2.93 10.56
C ASP A 190 3.05 4.16 11.28
N VAL A 191 2.49 5.07 10.50
CA VAL A 191 1.84 6.30 10.97
C VAL A 191 0.55 6.50 10.20
N MET A 192 -0.56 6.70 10.90
CA MET A 192 -1.91 6.79 10.37
C MET A 192 -2.23 8.22 9.86
N PRO A 193 -2.34 8.47 8.54
CA PRO A 193 -2.62 9.78 7.99
C PRO A 193 -4.10 10.06 7.82
N LEU A 194 -4.98 9.05 7.71
CA LEU A 194 -6.39 9.22 7.40
C LEU A 194 -7.07 10.09 8.47
N GLY A 195 -7.90 11.03 8.00
CA GLY A 195 -8.53 12.05 8.83
C GLY A 195 -7.78 13.39 8.83
N ALA A 196 -6.61 13.49 8.17
CA ALA A 196 -5.94 14.75 7.92
C ALA A 196 -6.65 15.60 6.84
N GLY A 197 -7.51 14.97 6.04
CA GLY A 197 -8.20 15.62 4.93
C GLY A 197 -7.23 16.07 3.83
N ALA A 198 -7.63 17.11 3.10
CA ALA A 198 -6.83 17.63 1.99
C ALA A 198 -5.55 18.35 2.46
N LEU A 199 -5.59 19.02 3.64
CA LEU A 199 -4.45 19.79 4.15
C LEU A 199 -4.48 20.06 5.67
N ALA A 200 -5.64 20.32 6.29
CA ALA A 200 -5.72 20.83 7.66
C ALA A 200 -6.83 20.16 8.50
N GLY A 201 -7.21 18.92 8.16
CA GLY A 201 -8.28 18.21 8.83
C GLY A 201 -9.66 18.54 8.28
N THR A 202 -10.68 18.29 9.08
CA THR A 202 -12.09 18.45 8.72
C THR A 202 -12.88 18.92 9.94
N THR A 203 -14.06 19.52 9.71
CA THR A 203 -15.00 19.90 10.76
C THR A 203 -15.82 18.74 11.31
N TYR A 204 -15.78 17.57 10.67
CA TYR A 204 -16.41 16.36 11.20
C TYR A 204 -15.62 15.82 12.40
N PRO A 205 -16.29 15.31 13.45
CA PRO A 205 -15.65 14.79 14.66
C PRO A 205 -15.06 13.37 14.44
N LEU A 206 -14.14 13.22 13.46
CA LEU A 206 -13.56 11.93 13.12
C LEU A 206 -12.78 11.32 14.28
N ASP A 207 -13.02 10.04 14.55
CA ASP A 207 -12.24 9.25 15.51
C ASP A 207 -11.07 8.55 14.79
N ARG A 208 -9.94 9.25 14.67
CA ARG A 208 -8.74 8.74 14.01
C ARG A 208 -8.11 7.57 14.77
N ASN A 209 -8.23 7.54 16.11
CA ASN A 209 -7.70 6.45 16.92
C ASN A 209 -8.45 5.15 16.64
N LEU A 210 -9.79 5.20 16.60
CA LEU A 210 -10.59 4.05 16.20
C LEU A 210 -10.20 3.53 14.80
N THR A 211 -10.01 4.44 13.83
CA THR A 211 -9.61 4.01 12.48
C THR A 211 -8.24 3.33 12.50
N ALA A 212 -7.28 3.84 13.26
CA ALA A 212 -5.97 3.22 13.42
C ALA A 212 -6.06 1.84 14.10
N GLU A 213 -6.85 1.70 15.16
CA GLU A 213 -7.09 0.42 15.84
C GLU A 213 -7.71 -0.64 14.93
N LEU A 214 -8.62 -0.24 14.05
CA LEU A 214 -9.26 -1.14 13.09
C LEU A 214 -8.32 -1.61 11.97
N LEU A 215 -7.23 -0.89 11.74
CA LEU A 215 -6.25 -1.20 10.69
C LEU A 215 -4.98 -1.90 11.22
N GLY A 216 -4.75 -1.93 12.53
CA GLY A 216 -3.58 -2.55 13.18
C GLY A 216 -2.35 -1.66 13.08
#